data_9871b40fb86fe1d76e1528fa7dea8a33
#
_entry.id   9871b40fb86fe1d76e1528fa7dea8a33
#
_cell.length_a   1.000
_cell.length_b   1.000
_cell.length_c   1.000
_cell.angle_alpha   90.00
_cell.angle_beta   90.00
_cell.angle_gamma   90.00
#
_symmetry.space_group_name_H-M   'P 1'
#
loop_
_entity.id
_entity.type
_entity.pdbx_description
1 polymer ?
#
loop_
_entity_poly.entity_id
_entity_poly.type
_entity_poly.pdbx_seq_one_letter_code
_entity_poly.pdbx_strand_id
1 'polypeptide(L)'
;DLKTIDFIIITGDLVESGSAEDYKVLKYELDRLFKGIPYVVTLGNHDNKEAFYKGWFNKESNKSYNVVKEIGDLRIISFDNSNYKNSDGSISKEQYEWINKQLKTDCKKDTILMLHHHLLKDQFTTPSIDFDDSFEEVINSSDIIGIFTGHTHHPFKGVFADKPYFTAGSLSFVGYDENNGIVRFEEYPRFSLCKYKEGKISVEVISALDESKLLTVVNFKE
;
A
#
# COMPACT_ATOMS: atom_id res chain seq x y z
N ASP A 1 -15.94 -10.54 -11.24
CA ASP A 1 -16.60 -11.55 -10.40
C ASP A 1 -15.63 -11.98 -9.30
N LEU A 2 -16.00 -11.78 -8.03
CA LEU A 2 -15.17 -12.16 -6.88
C LEU A 2 -14.76 -13.63 -6.87
N LYS A 3 -15.48 -14.51 -7.54
CA LYS A 3 -15.17 -15.95 -7.64
C LYS A 3 -13.86 -16.25 -8.38
N THR A 4 -13.30 -15.28 -9.07
CA THR A 4 -12.04 -15.41 -9.82
C THR A 4 -10.86 -14.74 -9.13
N ILE A 5 -11.07 -14.20 -7.91
CA ILE A 5 -10.04 -13.53 -7.13
C ILE A 5 -9.47 -14.49 -6.10
N ASP A 6 -8.17 -14.73 -6.14
CA ASP A 6 -7.46 -15.60 -5.21
C ASP A 6 -7.14 -14.89 -3.89
N PHE A 7 -6.79 -13.61 -3.94
CA PHE A 7 -6.55 -12.78 -2.76
C PHE A 7 -6.61 -11.28 -3.07
N ILE A 8 -6.61 -10.46 -2.04
CA ILE A 8 -6.66 -9.00 -2.12
C ILE A 8 -5.52 -8.41 -1.30
N ILE A 9 -4.87 -7.35 -1.81
CA ILE A 9 -3.92 -6.52 -1.06
C ILE A 9 -4.47 -5.10 -0.94
N ILE A 10 -4.28 -4.48 0.24
CA ILE A 10 -4.71 -3.11 0.53
C ILE A 10 -3.51 -2.34 1.04
N THR A 11 -3.07 -1.35 0.26
CA THR A 11 -1.78 -0.68 0.43
C THR A 11 -1.82 0.53 1.38
N GLY A 12 -2.56 0.43 2.48
CA GLY A 12 -2.59 1.42 3.56
C GLY A 12 -3.67 2.49 3.43
N ASP A 13 -3.67 3.42 4.38
CA ASP A 13 -4.72 4.42 4.59
C ASP A 13 -6.09 3.76 4.66
N LEU A 14 -6.17 2.80 5.60
CA LEU A 14 -7.37 1.97 5.79
C LEU A 14 -8.56 2.80 6.28
N VAL A 15 -8.27 3.84 7.06
CA VAL A 15 -9.23 4.82 7.59
C VAL A 15 -8.59 6.21 7.61
N GLU A 16 -9.39 7.27 7.64
CA GLU A 16 -8.89 8.65 7.58
C GLU A 16 -8.10 9.07 8.85
N SER A 17 -8.62 8.79 10.04
CA SER A 17 -7.95 9.12 11.32
C SER A 17 -8.50 8.24 12.43
N GLY A 18 -8.58 6.95 12.14
CA GLY A 18 -9.45 6.01 12.77
C GLY A 18 -9.23 5.77 14.25
N SER A 19 -10.35 5.59 14.93
CA SER A 19 -10.43 4.98 16.25
C SER A 19 -10.36 3.44 16.16
N ALA A 20 -10.20 2.77 17.29
CA ALA A 20 -10.24 1.31 17.32
C ALA A 20 -11.60 0.75 16.80
N GLU A 21 -12.69 1.47 16.99
CA GLU A 21 -14.01 1.06 16.48
C GLU A 21 -14.07 1.15 14.95
N ASP A 22 -13.44 2.16 14.33
CA ASP A 22 -13.40 2.29 12.87
C ASP A 22 -12.68 1.10 12.24
N TYR A 23 -11.53 0.67 12.79
CA TYR A 23 -10.83 -0.52 12.32
C TYR A 23 -11.61 -1.81 12.53
N LYS A 24 -12.35 -1.91 13.62
CA LYS A 24 -13.21 -3.06 13.89
C LYS A 24 -14.36 -3.14 12.89
N VAL A 25 -15.00 -2.00 12.60
CA VAL A 25 -16.07 -1.89 11.60
C VAL A 25 -15.52 -2.20 10.20
N LEU A 26 -14.39 -1.59 9.82
CA LEU A 26 -13.74 -1.85 8.54
C LEU A 26 -13.44 -3.35 8.38
N LYS A 27 -12.81 -3.96 9.39
CA LYS A 27 -12.49 -5.39 9.35
C LYS A 27 -13.75 -6.23 9.16
N TYR A 28 -14.81 -5.95 9.90
CA TYR A 28 -16.08 -6.65 9.77
C TYR A 28 -16.65 -6.54 8.35
N GLU A 29 -16.62 -5.32 7.76
CA GLU A 29 -17.11 -5.10 6.40
C GLU A 29 -16.25 -5.82 5.34
N LEU A 30 -14.92 -5.80 5.49
CA LEU A 30 -14.04 -6.54 4.58
C LEU A 30 -14.28 -8.06 4.66
N ASP A 31 -14.38 -8.62 5.86
CA ASP A 31 -14.67 -10.04 6.06
C ASP A 31 -16.03 -10.42 5.44
N ARG A 32 -17.03 -9.55 5.58
CA ARG A 32 -18.38 -9.74 5.01
C ARG A 32 -18.39 -9.65 3.47
N LEU A 33 -17.68 -8.66 2.92
CA LEU A 33 -17.66 -8.40 1.47
C LEU A 33 -16.82 -9.41 0.71
N PHE A 34 -15.66 -9.77 1.25
CA PHE A 34 -14.73 -10.68 0.58
C PHE A 34 -15.10 -12.15 0.71
N LYS A 35 -16.03 -12.50 1.60
CA LYS A 35 -16.62 -13.86 1.72
C LYS A 35 -15.58 -14.98 1.80
N GLY A 36 -14.51 -14.76 2.55
CA GLY A 36 -13.46 -15.75 2.76
C GLY A 36 -12.29 -15.66 1.77
N ILE A 37 -12.32 -14.77 0.79
CA ILE A 37 -11.13 -14.44 0.01
C ILE A 37 -10.09 -13.87 0.97
N PRO A 38 -8.87 -14.43 1.04
CA PRO A 38 -7.83 -13.92 1.93
C PRO A 38 -7.39 -12.52 1.50
N TYR A 39 -7.09 -11.67 2.47
CA TYR A 39 -6.54 -10.35 2.18
C TYR A 39 -5.37 -10.02 3.10
N VAL A 40 -4.51 -9.12 2.61
CA VAL A 40 -3.36 -8.57 3.34
C VAL A 40 -3.43 -7.06 3.29
N VAL A 41 -3.24 -6.43 4.45
CA VAL A 41 -3.20 -4.97 4.55
C VAL A 41 -1.82 -4.51 4.99
N THR A 42 -1.42 -3.29 4.62
CA THR A 42 -0.39 -2.51 5.32
C THR A 42 -1.01 -1.29 5.97
N LEU A 43 -0.23 -0.53 6.73
CA LEU A 43 -0.70 0.74 7.31
C LEU A 43 -0.16 1.92 6.51
N GLY A 44 -0.96 2.98 6.41
CA GLY A 44 -0.56 4.26 5.84
C GLY A 44 -0.41 5.35 6.89
N ASN A 45 -0.15 6.58 6.46
CA ASN A 45 0.07 7.70 7.37
C ASN A 45 -1.22 8.21 8.04
N HIS A 46 -2.38 7.85 7.55
CA HIS A 46 -3.66 8.07 8.22
C HIS A 46 -3.98 7.00 9.28
N ASP A 47 -3.24 5.90 9.31
CA ASP A 47 -3.50 4.77 10.20
C ASP A 47 -2.80 4.91 11.55
N ASN A 48 -3.57 4.98 12.64
CA ASN A 48 -3.04 4.95 14.01
C ASN A 48 -2.76 3.51 14.45
N LYS A 49 -1.50 3.18 14.73
CA LYS A 49 -1.07 1.81 15.06
C LYS A 49 -1.74 1.24 16.30
N GLU A 50 -1.86 2.02 17.38
CA GLU A 50 -2.50 1.55 18.63
C GLU A 50 -3.98 1.25 18.38
N ALA A 51 -4.69 2.16 17.72
CA ALA A 51 -6.09 1.98 17.36
C ALA A 51 -6.29 0.78 16.40
N PHE A 52 -5.39 0.63 15.41
CA PHE A 52 -5.40 -0.53 14.51
C PHE A 52 -5.25 -1.85 15.28
N TYR A 53 -4.22 -1.98 16.10
CA TYR A 53 -4.02 -3.22 16.86
C TYR A 53 -5.20 -3.51 17.79
N LYS A 54 -5.77 -2.49 18.42
CA LYS A 54 -6.94 -2.63 19.27
C LYS A 54 -8.18 -3.07 18.51
N GLY A 55 -8.51 -2.38 17.41
CA GLY A 55 -9.71 -2.65 16.61
C GLY A 55 -9.61 -3.94 15.79
N TRP A 56 -8.44 -4.17 15.18
CA TRP A 56 -8.25 -5.30 14.25
C TRP A 56 -8.00 -6.64 14.94
N PHE A 57 -7.23 -6.62 16.04
CA PHE A 57 -6.78 -7.82 16.74
C PHE A 57 -7.26 -7.92 18.19
N ASN A 58 -7.89 -6.90 18.74
CA ASN A 58 -8.19 -6.74 20.16
C ASN A 58 -6.93 -6.89 21.05
N LYS A 59 -5.81 -6.27 20.61
CA LYS A 59 -4.51 -6.31 21.28
C LYS A 59 -4.00 -4.89 21.51
N GLU A 60 -3.22 -4.70 22.59
CA GLU A 60 -2.47 -3.47 22.84
C GLU A 60 -1.09 -3.56 22.17
N SER A 61 -0.81 -2.68 21.21
CA SER A 61 0.50 -2.57 20.55
C SER A 61 0.57 -1.27 19.76
N ASN A 62 1.77 -0.72 19.63
CA ASN A 62 2.10 0.42 18.76
C ASN A 62 3.25 0.11 17.78
N LYS A 63 3.61 -1.17 17.66
CA LYS A 63 4.71 -1.60 16.80
C LYS A 63 4.33 -1.49 15.33
N SER A 64 5.32 -1.36 14.46
CA SER A 64 5.12 -1.48 13.02
C SER A 64 4.46 -2.80 12.67
N TYR A 65 3.47 -2.74 11.79
CA TYR A 65 2.71 -3.91 11.34
C TYR A 65 3.39 -4.56 10.12
N ASN A 66 4.45 -5.30 10.40
CA ASN A 66 5.16 -6.07 9.37
C ASN A 66 4.65 -7.51 9.34
N VAL A 67 4.26 -8.01 8.18
CA VAL A 67 3.63 -9.33 8.01
C VAL A 67 4.22 -10.07 6.82
N VAL A 68 4.46 -11.36 6.98
CA VAL A 68 4.71 -12.29 5.88
C VAL A 68 3.52 -13.25 5.79
N LYS A 69 2.93 -13.37 4.61
CA LYS A 69 1.83 -14.29 4.35
C LYS A 69 2.07 -15.05 3.06
N GLU A 70 1.84 -16.34 3.09
CA GLU A 70 1.90 -17.18 1.89
C GLU A 70 0.49 -17.47 1.40
N ILE A 71 0.24 -17.22 0.12
CA ILE A 71 -1.05 -17.48 -0.53
C ILE A 71 -0.76 -18.09 -1.91
N GLY A 72 -1.22 -19.31 -2.14
CA GLY A 72 -0.89 -20.04 -3.38
C GLY A 72 0.63 -20.13 -3.57
N ASP A 73 1.11 -19.72 -4.72
CA ASP A 73 2.53 -19.74 -5.11
C ASP A 73 3.26 -18.43 -4.79
N LEU A 74 2.64 -17.54 -4.03
CA LEU A 74 3.20 -16.24 -3.67
C LEU A 74 3.50 -16.13 -2.17
N ARG A 75 4.63 -15.50 -1.86
CA ARG A 75 4.97 -14.94 -0.56
C ARG A 75 4.71 -13.44 -0.60
N ILE A 76 3.85 -12.95 0.26
CA ILE A 76 3.50 -11.54 0.38
C ILE A 76 4.18 -10.98 1.62
N ILE A 77 5.05 -9.99 1.44
CA ILE A 77 5.69 -9.24 2.52
C ILE A 77 4.99 -7.89 2.60
N SER A 78 4.22 -7.67 3.66
CA SER A 78 3.66 -6.36 4.00
C SER A 78 4.61 -5.66 4.97
N PHE A 79 5.09 -4.49 4.56
CA PHE A 79 6.12 -3.73 5.26
C PHE A 79 5.58 -2.34 5.65
N ASP A 80 5.34 -2.13 6.94
CA ASP A 80 4.79 -0.88 7.47
C ASP A 80 5.89 0.19 7.58
N ASN A 81 5.91 1.10 6.62
CA ASN A 81 6.81 2.25 6.58
C ASN A 81 6.13 3.57 6.98
N SER A 82 4.95 3.50 7.59
CA SER A 82 4.12 4.66 7.89
C SER A 82 4.48 5.32 9.23
N ASN A 83 4.29 6.64 9.28
CA ASN A 83 4.33 7.44 10.50
C ASN A 83 2.97 8.15 10.62
N TYR A 84 2.22 7.87 11.69
CA TYR A 84 0.89 8.43 11.87
C TYR A 84 0.90 9.96 11.85
N LYS A 85 0.03 10.56 11.02
CA LYS A 85 -0.10 12.01 10.79
C LYS A 85 1.15 12.69 10.22
N ASN A 86 2.08 11.93 9.66
CA ASN A 86 3.19 12.46 8.90
C ASN A 86 3.07 11.98 7.45
N SER A 87 3.08 12.89 6.51
CA SER A 87 3.04 12.55 5.07
C SER A 87 4.27 11.79 4.59
N ASP A 88 5.39 11.85 5.35
CA ASP A 88 6.62 11.15 5.02
C ASP A 88 6.67 9.78 5.69
N GLY A 89 7.05 8.76 4.91
CA GLY A 89 7.38 7.45 5.42
C GLY A 89 8.81 7.37 5.96
N SER A 90 9.10 6.33 6.72
CA SER A 90 10.47 6.05 7.17
C SER A 90 10.72 4.56 7.33
N ILE A 91 11.98 4.16 7.25
CA ILE A 91 12.43 2.81 7.55
C ILE A 91 13.43 2.89 8.71
N SER A 92 13.05 2.36 9.88
CA SER A 92 13.96 2.26 11.00
C SER A 92 15.01 1.16 10.77
N LYS A 93 16.11 1.22 11.53
CA LYS A 93 17.15 0.19 11.47
C LYS A 93 16.59 -1.22 11.76
N GLU A 94 15.70 -1.33 12.73
CA GLU A 94 15.07 -2.60 13.10
C GLU A 94 14.18 -3.13 11.97
N GLN A 95 13.48 -2.25 11.27
CA GLN A 95 12.67 -2.61 10.12
C GLN A 95 13.53 -3.03 8.93
N TYR A 96 14.64 -2.35 8.71
CA TYR A 96 15.62 -2.73 7.69
C TYR A 96 16.20 -4.14 7.99
N GLU A 97 16.62 -4.40 9.24
CA GLU A 97 17.11 -5.71 9.64
C GLU A 97 16.03 -6.79 9.46
N TRP A 98 14.77 -6.46 9.78
CA TRP A 98 13.66 -7.38 9.61
C TRP A 98 13.42 -7.73 8.14
N ILE A 99 13.30 -6.75 7.24
CA ILE A 99 13.04 -7.02 5.81
C ILE A 99 14.21 -7.79 5.17
N ASN A 100 15.44 -7.41 5.47
CA ASN A 100 16.66 -8.10 5.01
C ASN A 100 16.67 -9.57 5.44
N LYS A 101 16.28 -9.86 6.68
CA LYS A 101 16.13 -11.23 7.17
C LYS A 101 15.05 -11.99 6.40
N GLN A 102 13.89 -11.37 6.15
CA GLN A 102 12.80 -12.02 5.41
C GLN A 102 13.22 -12.36 3.97
N LEU A 103 13.86 -11.42 3.28
CA LEU A 103 14.29 -11.61 1.90
C LEU A 103 15.42 -12.61 1.74
N LYS A 104 16.27 -12.81 2.78
CA LYS A 104 17.31 -13.85 2.81
C LYS A 104 16.79 -15.22 3.23
N THR A 105 15.57 -15.32 3.73
CA THR A 105 14.97 -16.59 4.09
C THR A 105 14.60 -17.36 2.81
N ASP A 106 15.14 -18.56 2.66
CA ASP A 106 14.86 -19.40 1.52
C ASP A 106 13.34 -19.65 1.39
N CYS A 107 12.81 -19.34 0.22
CA CYS A 107 11.41 -19.51 -0.10
C CYS A 107 11.27 -20.02 -1.53
N LYS A 108 10.51 -21.08 -1.71
CA LYS A 108 10.25 -21.65 -3.05
C LYS A 108 9.19 -20.89 -3.84
N LYS A 109 8.61 -19.84 -3.25
CA LYS A 109 7.54 -19.04 -3.84
C LYS A 109 8.07 -17.70 -4.30
N ASP A 110 7.50 -17.17 -5.35
CA ASP A 110 7.79 -15.81 -5.80
C ASP A 110 7.33 -14.80 -4.74
N THR A 111 8.11 -13.74 -4.54
CA THR A 111 7.84 -12.75 -3.51
C THR A 111 7.28 -11.46 -4.08
N ILE A 112 6.21 -10.95 -3.49
CA ILE A 112 5.76 -9.56 -3.66
C ILE A 112 5.99 -8.77 -2.37
N LEU A 113 6.44 -7.53 -2.53
CA LEU A 113 6.57 -6.56 -1.45
C LEU A 113 5.43 -5.54 -1.53
N MET A 114 4.77 -5.26 -0.42
CA MET A 114 3.80 -4.19 -0.33
C MET A 114 4.14 -3.25 0.82
N LEU A 115 4.01 -1.96 0.57
CA LEU A 115 4.19 -0.88 1.53
C LEU A 115 3.29 0.31 1.13
N HIS A 116 3.13 1.29 2.02
CA HIS A 116 2.23 2.41 1.73
C HIS A 116 2.91 3.49 0.91
N HIS A 117 3.98 4.11 1.43
CA HIS A 117 4.65 5.23 0.77
C HIS A 117 5.44 4.76 -0.44
N HIS A 118 5.41 5.58 -1.50
CA HIS A 118 6.13 5.28 -2.73
C HIS A 118 7.65 5.45 -2.57
N LEU A 119 8.41 4.67 -3.33
CA LEU A 119 9.87 4.64 -3.30
C LEU A 119 10.53 5.50 -4.37
N LEU A 120 9.80 5.85 -5.43
CA LEU A 120 10.32 6.66 -6.53
C LEU A 120 10.13 8.15 -6.22
N LYS A 121 11.23 8.88 -6.05
CA LYS A 121 11.24 10.30 -5.66
C LYS A 121 10.50 11.23 -6.62
N ASP A 122 10.45 10.86 -7.90
CA ASP A 122 9.81 11.66 -8.94
C ASP A 122 8.33 11.34 -9.15
N GLN A 123 7.77 10.50 -8.27
CA GLN A 123 6.38 10.11 -8.36
C GLN A 123 5.47 11.17 -7.71
N PHE A 124 5.01 12.14 -8.49
CA PHE A 124 4.16 13.24 -8.06
C PHE A 124 4.79 14.21 -7.03
N THR A 125 3.99 15.16 -6.56
CA THR A 125 4.34 16.15 -5.54
C THR A 125 4.24 15.63 -4.11
N THR A 126 3.70 14.43 -3.91
CA THR A 126 3.57 13.80 -2.59
C THR A 126 4.93 13.34 -2.07
N PRO A 127 5.15 13.44 -0.76
CA PRO A 127 6.37 12.97 -0.13
C PRO A 127 6.66 11.50 -0.42
N SER A 128 7.92 11.19 -0.54
CA SER A 128 8.43 9.83 -0.60
C SER A 128 9.03 9.43 0.75
N ILE A 129 9.60 8.26 0.81
CA ILE A 129 10.31 7.76 1.97
C ILE A 129 11.82 7.94 1.75
N ASP A 130 12.53 8.31 2.81
CA ASP A 130 13.98 8.26 2.84
C ASP A 130 14.46 6.86 3.21
N PHE A 131 15.37 6.34 2.42
CA PHE A 131 16.07 5.07 2.63
C PHE A 131 17.51 5.22 2.14
N ASP A 132 18.41 4.41 2.66
CA ASP A 132 19.78 4.36 2.20
C ASP A 132 19.99 3.36 1.04
N ASP A 133 21.14 3.45 0.38
CA ASP A 133 21.47 2.61 -0.79
C ASP A 133 21.43 1.11 -0.45
N SER A 134 21.67 0.74 0.80
CA SER A 134 21.63 -0.66 1.23
C SER A 134 20.22 -1.26 1.17
N PHE A 135 19.17 -0.46 1.31
CA PHE A 135 17.79 -0.92 1.11
C PHE A 135 17.54 -1.26 -0.35
N GLU A 136 17.99 -0.40 -1.27
CA GLU A 136 17.86 -0.65 -2.71
C GLU A 136 18.65 -1.90 -3.14
N GLU A 137 19.88 -2.08 -2.63
CA GLU A 137 20.70 -3.26 -2.89
C GLU A 137 20.04 -4.56 -2.42
N VAL A 138 19.41 -4.55 -1.23
CA VAL A 138 18.68 -5.71 -0.70
C VAL A 138 17.46 -6.05 -1.57
N ILE A 139 16.72 -5.05 -2.02
CA ILE A 139 15.60 -5.26 -2.93
C ILE A 139 16.07 -5.81 -4.29
N ASN A 140 17.12 -5.21 -4.86
CA ASN A 140 17.68 -5.62 -6.15
C ASN A 140 18.11 -7.09 -6.14
N SER A 141 18.84 -7.50 -5.10
CA SER A 141 19.38 -8.88 -4.96
C SER A 141 18.34 -9.93 -4.53
N SER A 142 17.11 -9.53 -4.24
CA SER A 142 16.05 -10.42 -3.74
C SER A 142 15.28 -11.15 -4.84
N ASP A 143 14.41 -12.10 -4.43
CA ASP A 143 13.46 -12.83 -5.26
C ASP A 143 12.13 -12.07 -5.48
N ILE A 144 12.08 -10.77 -5.17
CA ILE A 144 10.90 -9.93 -5.40
C ILE A 144 10.60 -9.84 -6.89
N ILE A 145 9.36 -10.17 -7.26
CA ILE A 145 8.84 -10.09 -8.63
C ILE A 145 7.95 -8.86 -8.87
N GLY A 146 7.57 -8.15 -7.81
CA GLY A 146 6.78 -6.93 -7.88
C GLY A 146 6.67 -6.20 -6.55
N ILE A 147 6.64 -4.88 -6.62
CA ILE A 147 6.49 -3.97 -5.49
C ILE A 147 5.17 -3.21 -5.65
N PHE A 148 4.37 -3.16 -4.59
CA PHE A 148 3.07 -2.49 -4.58
C PHE A 148 3.02 -1.41 -3.51
N THR A 149 2.61 -0.21 -3.90
CA THR A 149 2.48 0.96 -3.03
C THR A 149 1.11 1.63 -3.15
N GLY A 150 0.85 2.63 -2.31
CA GLY A 150 -0.33 3.47 -2.31
C GLY A 150 0.04 4.95 -2.23
N HIS A 151 -0.56 5.69 -1.29
CA HIS A 151 -0.25 7.05 -0.86
C HIS A 151 -0.56 8.17 -1.87
N THR A 152 -0.12 8.05 -3.11
CA THR A 152 -0.27 9.11 -4.12
C THR A 152 -1.69 9.24 -4.69
N HIS A 153 -2.56 8.26 -4.44
CA HIS A 153 -3.89 8.12 -5.06
C HIS A 153 -3.88 7.99 -6.60
N HIS A 154 -2.71 8.03 -7.21
CA HIS A 154 -2.54 7.91 -8.66
C HIS A 154 -1.98 6.54 -9.05
N PRO A 155 -2.65 5.78 -9.92
CA PRO A 155 -2.08 4.55 -10.46
C PRO A 155 -0.79 4.86 -11.22
N PHE A 156 0.25 4.10 -10.91
CA PHE A 156 1.55 4.29 -11.55
C PHE A 156 2.21 2.93 -11.82
N LYS A 157 3.03 2.87 -12.88
CA LYS A 157 3.88 1.72 -13.22
C LYS A 157 5.30 2.21 -13.47
N GLY A 158 6.25 1.54 -12.87
CA GLY A 158 7.66 1.87 -13.01
C GLY A 158 8.57 0.71 -12.65
N VAL A 159 9.81 1.03 -12.33
CA VAL A 159 10.85 0.09 -11.89
C VAL A 159 11.56 0.70 -10.69
N PHE A 160 11.75 -0.07 -9.63
CA PHE A 160 12.58 0.26 -8.49
C PHE A 160 13.54 -0.90 -8.22
N ALA A 161 14.85 -0.62 -8.13
CA ALA A 161 15.88 -1.66 -7.91
C ALA A 161 15.74 -2.85 -8.87
N ASP A 162 15.55 -2.60 -10.16
CA ASP A 162 15.31 -3.58 -11.24
C ASP A 162 14.05 -4.45 -11.04
N LYS A 163 13.16 -4.10 -10.11
CA LYS A 163 11.90 -4.81 -9.86
C LYS A 163 10.71 -4.06 -10.44
N PRO A 164 9.73 -4.75 -11.03
CA PRO A 164 8.45 -4.15 -11.41
C PRO A 164 7.80 -3.44 -10.22
N TYR A 165 7.35 -2.22 -10.44
CA TYR A 165 6.82 -1.35 -9.41
C TYR A 165 5.45 -0.82 -9.80
N PHE A 166 4.49 -0.86 -8.87
CA PHE A 166 3.11 -0.48 -9.11
C PHE A 166 2.56 0.33 -7.93
N THR A 167 1.95 1.48 -8.22
CA THR A 167 1.17 2.21 -7.23
C THR A 167 -0.31 2.04 -7.53
N ALA A 168 -1.08 1.73 -6.51
CA ALA A 168 -2.53 1.63 -6.61
C ALA A 168 -3.17 3.02 -6.67
N GLY A 169 -4.32 3.14 -7.34
CA GLY A 169 -5.21 4.27 -7.17
C GLY A 169 -5.94 4.23 -5.83
N SER A 170 -6.58 5.33 -5.47
CA SER A 170 -7.46 5.40 -4.30
C SER A 170 -8.86 4.85 -4.64
N LEU A 171 -9.51 4.23 -3.66
CA LEU A 171 -10.94 3.87 -3.73
C LEU A 171 -11.86 5.04 -3.34
N SER A 172 -11.30 6.19 -3.05
CA SER A 172 -12.02 7.38 -2.59
C SER A 172 -11.86 8.53 -3.59
N PHE A 173 -10.84 9.34 -3.43
CA PHE A 173 -10.61 10.53 -4.23
C PHE A 173 -9.18 10.56 -4.77
N VAL A 174 -8.96 11.47 -5.70
CA VAL A 174 -7.64 11.81 -6.24
C VAL A 174 -7.47 13.33 -6.24
N GLY A 175 -6.26 13.80 -5.89
CA GLY A 175 -5.88 15.20 -5.97
C GLY A 175 -5.04 15.48 -7.21
N TYR A 176 -5.37 16.55 -7.94
CA TYR A 176 -4.59 17.03 -9.07
C TYR A 176 -3.98 18.39 -8.75
N ASP A 177 -2.67 18.51 -8.81
CA ASP A 177 -1.98 19.79 -8.65
C ASP A 177 -2.21 20.66 -9.88
N GLU A 178 -2.95 21.73 -9.70
CA GLU A 178 -3.25 22.74 -10.75
C GLU A 178 -2.16 23.84 -10.81
N ASN A 179 -1.05 23.65 -10.09
CA ASN A 179 0.03 24.60 -9.87
C ASN A 179 -0.31 25.67 -8.81
N ASN A 180 0.74 26.37 -8.37
CA ASN A 180 0.63 27.46 -7.40
C ASN A 180 -0.02 27.12 -6.06
N GLY A 181 0.00 25.84 -5.63
CA GLY A 181 -0.60 25.38 -4.38
C GLY A 181 -2.11 25.18 -4.45
N ILE A 182 -2.68 25.22 -5.64
CA ILE A 182 -4.08 24.89 -5.87
C ILE A 182 -4.17 23.40 -6.20
N VAL A 183 -4.99 22.65 -5.43
CA VAL A 183 -5.26 21.23 -5.67
C VAL A 183 -6.74 21.03 -5.92
N ARG A 184 -7.04 20.39 -7.02
CA ARG A 184 -8.39 19.97 -7.39
C ARG A 184 -8.60 18.53 -6.96
N PHE A 185 -9.60 18.29 -6.14
CA PHE A 185 -9.98 16.97 -5.66
C PHE A 185 -11.19 16.43 -6.40
N GLU A 186 -11.08 15.18 -6.85
CA GLU A 186 -12.14 14.49 -7.59
C GLU A 186 -12.45 13.14 -6.95
N GLU A 187 -13.73 12.77 -6.90
CA GLU A 187 -14.17 11.41 -6.68
C GLU A 187 -13.85 10.59 -7.95
N TYR A 188 -12.89 9.69 -7.83
CA TYR A 188 -12.48 8.82 -8.93
C TYR A 188 -11.91 7.50 -8.39
N PRO A 189 -12.76 6.64 -7.83
CA PRO A 189 -12.33 5.39 -7.21
C PRO A 189 -11.73 4.45 -8.27
N ARG A 190 -10.47 4.03 -8.03
CA ARG A 190 -9.72 3.13 -8.91
C ARG A 190 -9.04 2.04 -8.11
N PHE A 191 -9.01 0.84 -8.65
CA PHE A 191 -8.28 -0.28 -8.11
C PHE A 191 -7.50 -0.99 -9.21
N SER A 192 -6.60 -1.88 -8.83
CA SER A 192 -5.79 -2.66 -9.77
C SER A 192 -6.22 -4.12 -9.78
N LEU A 193 -6.51 -4.65 -10.97
CA LEU A 193 -6.65 -6.07 -11.20
C LEU A 193 -5.30 -6.63 -11.62
N CYS A 194 -4.74 -7.50 -10.77
CA CYS A 194 -3.43 -8.09 -10.99
C CYS A 194 -3.58 -9.55 -11.41
N LYS A 195 -2.79 -9.99 -12.39
CA LYS A 195 -2.69 -11.40 -12.80
C LYS A 195 -1.24 -11.84 -12.63
N TYR A 196 -1.04 -12.89 -11.83
CA TYR A 196 0.24 -13.55 -11.70
C TYR A 196 0.27 -14.81 -12.56
N LYS A 197 1.35 -14.97 -13.31
CA LYS A 197 1.62 -16.20 -14.07
C LYS A 197 3.13 -16.36 -14.29
N GLU A 198 3.68 -17.49 -13.85
CA GLU A 198 5.07 -17.89 -14.14
C GLU A 198 6.10 -16.78 -13.85
N GLY A 199 6.08 -16.25 -12.63
CA GLY A 199 7.02 -15.21 -12.19
C GLY A 199 6.74 -13.80 -12.73
N LYS A 200 5.63 -13.59 -13.44
CA LYS A 200 5.27 -12.30 -14.05
C LYS A 200 3.95 -11.77 -13.51
N ILE A 201 3.93 -10.47 -13.26
CA ILE A 201 2.73 -9.76 -12.83
C ILE A 201 2.29 -8.80 -13.94
N SER A 202 1.05 -8.91 -14.34
CA SER A 202 0.38 -7.90 -15.16
C SER A 202 -0.65 -7.15 -14.33
N VAL A 203 -0.75 -5.84 -14.51
CA VAL A 203 -1.63 -4.96 -13.74
C VAL A 203 -2.48 -4.16 -14.70
N GLU A 204 -3.79 -4.22 -14.51
CA GLU A 204 -4.82 -3.44 -15.20
C GLU A 204 -5.50 -2.53 -14.17
N VAL A 205 -5.59 -1.24 -14.47
CA VAL A 205 -6.29 -0.27 -13.61
C VAL A 205 -7.74 -0.23 -14.01
N ILE A 206 -8.61 -0.44 -13.04
CA ILE A 206 -10.06 -0.42 -13.20
C ILE A 206 -10.61 0.80 -12.48
N SER A 207 -11.44 1.60 -13.14
CA SER A 207 -12.24 2.64 -12.51
C SER A 207 -13.63 2.08 -12.15
N ALA A 208 -14.13 2.46 -10.99
CA ALA A 208 -15.51 2.16 -10.60
C ALA A 208 -16.52 3.18 -11.15
N LEU A 209 -16.03 4.29 -11.73
CA LEU A 209 -16.82 5.32 -12.39
C LEU A 209 -16.30 5.53 -13.81
N ASP A 210 -17.21 5.79 -14.76
CA ASP A 210 -16.86 6.11 -16.15
C ASP A 210 -16.16 7.47 -16.26
N GLU A 211 -16.58 8.43 -15.42
CA GLU A 211 -16.03 9.78 -15.35
C GLU A 211 -15.78 10.18 -13.90
N SER A 212 -14.77 11.03 -13.69
CA SER A 212 -14.51 11.64 -12.39
C SER A 212 -15.53 12.72 -12.05
N LYS A 213 -15.72 12.98 -10.77
CA LYS A 213 -16.62 14.02 -10.27
C LYS A 213 -15.86 14.99 -9.37
N LEU A 214 -15.92 16.28 -9.71
CA LEU A 214 -15.32 17.32 -8.87
C LEU A 214 -15.92 17.30 -7.45
N LEU A 215 -15.05 17.21 -6.46
CA LEU A 215 -15.42 17.34 -5.04
C LEU A 215 -15.17 18.75 -4.53
N THR A 216 -13.94 19.24 -4.68
CA THR A 216 -13.56 20.58 -4.22
C THR A 216 -12.25 21.04 -4.87
N VAL A 217 -11.98 22.32 -4.76
CA VAL A 217 -10.68 22.93 -5.10
C VAL A 217 -10.17 23.65 -3.85
N VAL A 218 -8.96 23.34 -3.44
CA VAL A 218 -8.34 23.89 -2.21
C VAL A 218 -7.09 24.67 -2.61
N ASN A 219 -6.93 25.87 -2.01
CA ASN A 219 -5.71 26.67 -2.09
C ASN A 219 -4.91 26.46 -0.80
N PHE A 220 -3.77 25.79 -0.86
CA PHE A 220 -2.89 25.52 0.28
C PHE A 220 -1.91 26.66 0.62
N LYS A 221 -1.99 27.79 -0.11
CA LYS A 221 -1.16 28.97 0.17
C LYS A 221 -1.89 30.06 0.98
N GLU A 222 -3.17 29.90 1.19
CA GLU A 222 -4.00 30.75 2.05
C GLU A 222 -4.23 30.04 3.40
#